data_7191796e8f889ca522e6f31d453665fd
#
_entry.id   7191796e8f889ca522e6f31d453665fd
#
_cell.length_a   1.000
_cell.length_b   1.000
_cell.length_c   1.000
_cell.angle_alpha   90.00
_cell.angle_beta   90.00
_cell.angle_gamma   90.00
#
_symmetry.space_group_name_H-M   'P 1'
#
loop_
_entity.id
_entity.type
_entity.pdbx_description
1 polymer ?
#
loop_
_entity_poly.entity_id
_entity_poly.type
_entity_poly.pdbx_seq_one_letter_code
_entity_poly.pdbx_strand_id
1 'polypeptide(L)' 'MDQLVGAAEIAERFGLKRASLVHDWRNRYPEFPEPVATLSAGLVWAWPDVAAWGKATGRTIMGEG' A
#
# COMPACT_ATOMS: atom_id res chain seq x y z
N MET A 1 5.63 9.66 11.17
CA MET A 1 6.73 9.27 10.64
C MET A 1 6.85 7.86 10.46
N ASP A 2 6.42 7.08 11.34
CA ASP A 2 6.57 5.69 11.20
C ASP A 2 5.49 5.07 10.38
N GLN A 3 4.65 5.88 9.75
CA GLN A 3 3.53 5.40 8.97
C GLN A 3 3.82 5.39 7.47
N LEU A 4 5.04 5.66 7.07
CA LEU A 4 5.39 5.64 5.65
C LEU A 4 5.80 4.24 5.24
N VAL A 5 5.26 3.77 4.11
CA VAL A 5 5.53 2.41 3.63
C VAL A 5 5.78 2.43 2.14
N GLY A 6 6.68 1.56 1.69
CA GLY A 6 6.87 1.36 0.26
C GLY A 6 5.98 0.26 -0.27
N ALA A 7 6.04 0.04 -1.59
CA ALA A 7 5.19 -0.96 -2.22
C ALA A 7 5.48 -2.36 -1.68
N ALA A 8 6.74 -2.69 -1.45
CA ALA A 8 7.09 -4.01 -0.93
C ALA A 8 6.50 -4.22 0.45
N GLU A 9 6.52 -3.19 1.26
CA GLU A 9 6.01 -3.28 2.61
C GLU A 9 4.48 -3.40 2.60
N ILE A 10 3.82 -2.67 1.71
CA ILE A 10 2.38 -2.80 1.54
C ILE A 10 2.03 -4.22 1.12
N ALA A 11 2.75 -4.74 0.15
CA ALA A 11 2.51 -6.11 -0.32
C ALA A 11 2.63 -7.11 0.82
N GLU A 12 3.65 -6.93 1.66
CA GLU A 12 3.87 -7.84 2.77
C GLU A 12 2.71 -7.78 3.76
N ARG A 13 2.22 -6.58 4.05
CA ARG A 13 1.14 -6.42 5.02
C ARG A 13 -0.19 -6.96 4.53
N PHE A 14 -0.40 -6.96 3.21
CA PHE A 14 -1.61 -7.54 2.63
C PHE A 14 -1.43 -9.01 2.22
N GLY A 15 -0.26 -9.57 2.44
CA GLY A 15 -0.04 -10.96 2.09
C GLY A 15 0.11 -11.21 0.61
N LEU A 16 0.52 -10.20 -0.15
CA LEU A 16 0.73 -10.33 -1.58
C LEU A 16 2.07 -10.98 -1.87
N LYS A 17 2.17 -11.62 -3.02
CA LYS A 17 3.38 -12.34 -3.37
C LYS A 17 4.49 -11.42 -3.85
N ARG A 18 4.17 -10.25 -4.36
CA ARG A 18 5.17 -9.35 -4.88
C ARG A 18 4.68 -7.92 -4.87
N ALA A 19 5.63 -6.99 -4.84
CA ALA A 19 5.30 -5.57 -4.74
C ALA A 19 4.62 -5.03 -5.99
N SER A 20 4.86 -5.66 -7.15
CA SER A 20 4.25 -5.17 -8.38
C SER A 20 2.72 -5.19 -8.34
N LEU A 21 2.14 -6.04 -7.48
CA LEU A 21 0.69 -6.07 -7.33
C LEU A 21 0.15 -4.78 -6.74
N VAL A 22 0.95 -4.09 -5.93
CA VAL A 22 0.54 -2.79 -5.38
C VAL A 22 0.43 -1.78 -6.51
N HIS A 23 1.37 -1.80 -7.45
CA HIS A 23 1.31 -0.90 -8.59
C HIS A 23 0.12 -1.22 -9.50
N ASP A 24 -0.23 -2.50 -9.62
CA ASP A 24 -1.43 -2.89 -10.35
C ASP A 24 -2.67 -2.32 -9.69
N TRP A 25 -2.72 -2.37 -8.36
CA TRP A 25 -3.84 -1.79 -7.62
C TRP A 25 -3.96 -0.29 -7.90
N ARG A 26 -2.83 0.39 -7.90
CA ARG A 26 -2.82 1.83 -8.15
C ARG A 26 -3.36 2.16 -9.53
N ASN A 27 -3.03 1.34 -10.51
CA ASN A 27 -3.51 1.55 -11.88
C ASN A 27 -4.97 1.14 -12.06
N ARG A 28 -5.40 0.11 -11.34
CA ARG A 28 -6.73 -0.47 -11.55
C ARG A 28 -7.80 0.24 -10.73
N TYR A 29 -7.45 0.68 -9.53
CA TYR A 29 -8.43 1.25 -8.61
C TYR A 29 -8.18 2.73 -8.42
N PRO A 30 -9.04 3.58 -8.98
CA PRO A 30 -8.81 5.03 -8.86
C PRO A 30 -8.84 5.54 -7.43
N GLU A 31 -9.51 4.81 -6.52
CA GLU A 31 -9.58 5.23 -5.13
C GLU A 31 -8.34 4.85 -4.32
N PHE A 32 -7.43 4.07 -4.89
CA PHE A 32 -6.22 3.70 -4.19
C PHE A 32 -5.44 4.97 -3.86
N PRO A 33 -4.91 5.10 -2.63
CA PRO A 33 -4.25 6.34 -2.23
C PRO A 33 -3.05 6.66 -3.11
N GLU A 34 -2.82 7.95 -3.30
CA GLU A 34 -1.66 8.40 -4.05
C GLU A 34 -0.43 8.33 -3.17
N PRO A 35 0.74 8.05 -3.76
CA PRO A 35 1.96 8.09 -2.97
C PRO A 35 2.23 9.49 -2.45
N VAL A 36 2.74 9.59 -1.22
CA VAL A 36 3.01 10.88 -0.60
C VAL A 36 4.38 11.40 -0.98
N ALA A 37 5.26 10.53 -1.48
CA ALA A 37 6.60 10.95 -1.87
C ALA A 37 7.20 9.95 -2.84
N THR A 38 8.18 10.40 -3.61
CA THR A 38 8.97 9.53 -4.48
C THR A 38 10.41 9.63 -4.03
N LEU A 39 10.97 8.51 -3.60
CA LEU A 39 12.37 8.45 -3.20
C LEU A 39 13.17 7.69 -4.25
N SER A 40 14.48 7.71 -4.13
CA SER A 40 15.31 6.99 -5.09
C SER A 40 15.01 5.49 -5.06
N ALA A 41 14.52 4.98 -3.94
CA ALA A 41 14.15 3.58 -3.82
C ALA A 41 12.75 3.29 -4.34
N GLY A 42 11.95 4.30 -4.68
CA GLY A 42 10.62 4.10 -5.21
C GLY A 42 9.57 4.95 -4.51
N LEU A 43 8.32 4.62 -4.74
CA LEU A 43 7.20 5.37 -4.18
C LEU A 43 6.97 5.02 -2.72
N VAL A 44 6.45 5.99 -1.98
CA VAL A 44 6.16 5.83 -0.56
C VAL A 44 4.75 6.32 -0.29
N TRP A 45 4.00 5.56 0.49
CA TRP A 45 2.62 5.88 0.85
C TRP A 45 2.50 6.11 2.34
N ALA A 46 1.43 6.82 2.73
CA ALA A 46 1.06 6.91 4.13
C ALA A 46 0.24 5.68 4.48
N TRP A 47 0.74 4.87 5.41
CA TRP A 47 0.09 3.60 5.75
C TRP A 47 -1.36 3.77 6.20
N PRO A 48 -1.72 4.77 7.02
CA PRO A 48 -3.13 4.91 7.41
C PRO A 48 -4.07 5.04 6.23
N ASP A 49 -3.63 5.73 5.17
CA ASP A 49 -4.45 5.88 3.97
C ASP A 49 -4.63 4.54 3.26
N VAL A 50 -3.54 3.79 3.15
CA VAL A 50 -3.58 2.47 2.49
C VAL A 50 -4.42 1.50 3.30
N ALA A 51 -4.26 1.53 4.62
CA ALA A 51 -5.03 0.64 5.48
C ALA A 51 -6.52 0.95 5.39
N ALA A 52 -6.88 2.22 5.37
CA ALA A 52 -8.28 2.61 5.26
C ALA A 52 -8.87 2.14 3.93
N TRP A 53 -8.11 2.28 2.85
CA TRP A 53 -8.55 1.80 1.54
C TRP A 53 -8.74 0.28 1.56
N GLY A 54 -7.80 -0.43 2.18
CA GLY A 54 -7.89 -1.88 2.26
C GLY A 54 -9.12 -2.33 3.01
N LYS A 55 -9.40 -1.69 4.14
CA LYS A 55 -10.56 -2.03 4.93
C LYS A 55 -11.86 -1.69 4.21
N ALA A 56 -11.88 -0.55 3.54
CA ALA A 56 -13.07 -0.12 2.81
C ALA A 56 -13.38 -1.06 1.65
N THR A 57 -12.37 -1.70 1.07
CA THR A 57 -12.58 -2.61 -0.04
C THR A 57 -12.64 -4.08 0.38
N GLY A 58 -12.62 -4.35 1.69
CA GLY A 58 -12.76 -5.70 2.20
C GLY A 58 -11.51 -6.55 2.13
N ARG A 59 -10.35 -5.96 1.97
CA ARG A 59 -9.10 -6.71 1.91
C ARG A 59 -8.59 -6.98 3.32
N THR A 60 -7.96 -8.14 3.47
CA THR A 60 -7.39 -8.55 4.75
C THR A 60 -5.98 -8.00 4.91
N ILE A 61 -5.72 -7.36 6.04
CA ILE A 61 -4.40 -6.85 6.35
C ILE A 61 -3.74 -7.84 7.31
N MET A 62 -2.74 -8.55 6.84
CA MET A 62 -2.15 -9.64 7.60
C MET A 62 -1.11 -9.16 8.60
N GLY A 63 -0.47 -8.06 8.33
CA GLY A 63 0.58 -7.56 9.21
C GLY A 63 0.09 -6.65 10.29
N GLU A 64 -1.21 -6.46 10.42
CA GLU A 64 -1.77 -5.59 11.44
C GLU A 64 -1.99 -6.37 12.71
N GLY A 65 -1.28 -6.01 13.73
CA GLY A 65 -1.32 -6.73 14.98
C GLY A 65 -2.54 -6.46 15.81
#